data_3b035cfe945773f74b172c55bc330157
#
_entry.id   3b035cfe945773f74b172c55bc330157
#
_cell.length_a   1.000
_cell.length_b   1.000
_cell.length_c   1.000
_cell.angle_alpha   90.00
_cell.angle_beta   90.00
_cell.angle_gamma   90.00
#
_symmetry.space_group_name_H-M   'P 1'
#
loop_
_entity.id
_entity.type
_entity.pdbx_description
1 polymer ?
#
loop_
_entity_poly.entity_id
_entity_poly.type
_entity_poly.pdbx_seq_one_letter_code
_entity_poly.pdbx_strand_id
1 'polypeptide(L)'
;FLVTGGAGFIGSNLCEYLLKAGEEVTCLDNFATGKFENIEALLREYPERFKLQVGDIRKPEDCRKAVAEAEYVFHEAALGSLPRSINDPQTTNEVNISGFLNMLVAARDAGVRRFVYAASSSTYGDSQNLPKVEEVIGRPLSPYAITKYVNELYADVFGRVYGMECIGLRYFNVFGRRQSPDGAYAAVIPKFVEQLMRYESPVINGDGEYSRDFTYIDNVLQMNWLAMNTENPKAVNTVYNTAYGENTTLNQLVGYLKELLGFYDARIADVDIVYGPVRKGDIPHSLASIDKARQLLGYDPRFNMKQGLREAVKWYWENLKRK
;
A
#
# COMPACT_ATOMS: atom_id res chain seq x y z
N PHE A 1 0.01 -0.50 19.57
CA PHE A 1 -0.02 0.01 18.20
C PHE A 1 -1.45 0.15 17.69
N LEU A 2 -1.74 1.20 16.94
CA LEU A 2 -2.97 1.32 16.15
C LEU A 2 -2.64 1.15 14.68
N VAL A 3 -3.38 0.28 13.98
CA VAL A 3 -3.35 0.16 12.52
C VAL A 3 -4.74 0.51 11.98
N THR A 4 -4.88 1.65 11.32
CA THR A 4 -6.12 2.00 10.62
C THR A 4 -6.15 1.37 9.25
N GLY A 5 -7.33 0.95 8.76
CA GLY A 5 -7.41 0.13 7.54
C GLY A 5 -6.82 -1.27 7.75
N GLY A 6 -6.81 -1.76 8.99
CA GLY A 6 -6.15 -3.01 9.37
C GLY A 6 -6.77 -4.29 8.81
N ALA A 7 -8.00 -4.24 8.26
CA ALA A 7 -8.60 -5.34 7.51
C ALA A 7 -8.33 -5.27 5.99
N GLY A 8 -7.66 -4.20 5.52
CA GLY A 8 -7.23 -4.04 4.14
C GLY A 8 -6.00 -4.89 3.78
N PHE A 9 -5.55 -4.79 2.53
CA PHE A 9 -4.40 -5.53 2.02
C PHE A 9 -3.11 -5.22 2.82
N ILE A 10 -2.67 -3.98 2.85
CA ILE A 10 -1.41 -3.59 3.54
C ILE A 10 -1.60 -3.69 5.05
N GLY A 11 -2.70 -3.12 5.58
CA GLY A 11 -2.96 -3.07 7.02
C GLY A 11 -3.01 -4.44 7.69
N SER A 12 -3.63 -5.46 7.06
CA SER A 12 -3.72 -6.80 7.65
C SER A 12 -2.36 -7.52 7.68
N ASN A 13 -1.52 -7.29 6.68
CA ASN A 13 -0.14 -7.78 6.69
C ASN A 13 0.70 -7.09 7.78
N LEU A 14 0.46 -5.79 7.99
CA LEU A 14 1.14 -5.03 9.03
C LEU A 14 0.67 -5.47 10.44
N CYS A 15 -0.63 -5.68 10.65
CA CYS A 15 -1.14 -6.25 11.89
C CYS A 15 -0.48 -7.60 12.22
N GLU A 16 -0.42 -8.51 11.23
CA GLU A 16 0.24 -9.81 11.40
C GLU A 16 1.73 -9.66 11.74
N TYR A 17 2.42 -8.77 11.05
CA TYR A 17 3.85 -8.52 11.27
C TYR A 17 4.13 -8.04 12.70
N LEU A 18 3.37 -7.07 13.19
CA LEU A 18 3.49 -6.52 14.54
C LEU A 18 3.17 -7.57 15.61
N LEU A 19 2.10 -8.35 15.43
CA LEU A 19 1.72 -9.42 16.36
C LEU A 19 2.80 -10.51 16.46
N LYS A 20 3.42 -10.87 15.32
CA LYS A 20 4.58 -11.79 15.29
C LYS A 20 5.83 -11.22 15.95
N ALA A 21 6.00 -9.90 15.92
CA ALA A 21 7.06 -9.21 16.65
C ALA A 21 6.82 -9.11 18.17
N GLY A 22 5.64 -9.54 18.65
CA GLY A 22 5.30 -9.54 20.08
C GLY A 22 4.46 -8.35 20.53
N GLU A 23 4.07 -7.48 19.62
CA GLU A 23 3.36 -6.23 19.89
C GLU A 23 1.85 -6.44 20.15
N GLU A 24 1.24 -5.47 20.85
CA GLU A 24 -0.22 -5.34 20.97
C GLU A 24 -0.75 -4.43 19.86
N VAL A 25 -1.79 -4.87 19.17
CA VAL A 25 -2.31 -4.19 17.98
C VAL A 25 -3.81 -3.96 18.08
N THR A 26 -4.24 -2.73 17.92
CA THR A 26 -5.63 -2.37 17.65
C THR A 26 -5.82 -2.14 16.15
N CYS A 27 -6.74 -2.86 15.54
CA CYS A 27 -7.16 -2.69 14.15
C CYS A 27 -8.41 -1.81 14.12
N LEU A 28 -8.36 -0.66 13.45
CA LEU A 28 -9.52 0.17 13.13
C LEU A 28 -9.89 0.00 11.66
N ASP A 29 -11.08 -0.52 11.38
CA ASP A 29 -11.58 -0.66 10.00
C ASP A 29 -13.12 -0.55 9.95
N ASN A 30 -13.66 -0.02 8.87
CA ASN A 30 -15.12 0.04 8.62
C ASN A 30 -15.58 -1.00 7.59
N PHE A 31 -14.67 -1.83 7.10
CA PHE A 31 -14.89 -2.85 6.07
C PHE A 31 -15.44 -2.34 4.72
N ALA A 32 -15.28 -1.05 4.42
CA ALA A 32 -15.68 -0.50 3.12
C ALA A 32 -14.89 -1.12 1.95
N THR A 33 -13.64 -1.48 2.18
CA THR A 33 -12.76 -2.18 1.23
C THR A 33 -11.96 -3.30 1.88
N GLY A 34 -11.76 -3.26 3.19
CA GLY A 34 -11.18 -4.32 4.00
C GLY A 34 -12.09 -5.55 4.05
N LYS A 35 -11.51 -6.72 4.30
CA LYS A 35 -12.22 -7.99 4.42
C LYS A 35 -11.96 -8.62 5.78
N PHE A 36 -13.02 -9.10 6.45
CA PHE A 36 -12.90 -9.75 7.76
C PHE A 36 -11.99 -10.99 7.70
N GLU A 37 -12.03 -11.71 6.59
CA GLU A 37 -11.21 -12.89 6.33
C GLU A 37 -9.70 -12.60 6.41
N ASN A 38 -9.28 -11.37 6.14
CA ASN A 38 -7.88 -10.96 6.24
C ASN A 38 -7.35 -10.96 7.68
N ILE A 39 -8.22 -10.80 8.67
CA ILE A 39 -7.87 -10.65 10.09
C ILE A 39 -8.48 -11.71 11.00
N GLU A 40 -9.38 -12.55 10.50
CA GLU A 40 -10.09 -13.58 11.30
C GLU A 40 -9.11 -14.52 12.02
N ALA A 41 -8.09 -14.99 11.31
CA ALA A 41 -7.05 -15.84 11.90
C ALA A 41 -6.28 -15.12 13.01
N LEU A 42 -5.98 -13.82 12.85
CA LEU A 42 -5.27 -13.04 13.85
C LEU A 42 -6.08 -12.85 15.13
N LEU A 43 -7.40 -12.63 15.02
CA LEU A 43 -8.30 -12.55 16.18
C LEU A 43 -8.31 -13.85 16.99
N ARG A 44 -8.23 -15.00 16.31
CA ARG A 44 -8.21 -16.33 16.96
C ARG A 44 -6.83 -16.66 17.55
N GLU A 45 -5.74 -16.32 16.85
CA GLU A 45 -4.39 -16.69 17.25
C GLU A 45 -3.80 -15.76 18.33
N TYR A 46 -4.25 -14.49 18.35
CA TYR A 46 -3.74 -13.47 19.28
C TYR A 46 -4.86 -12.78 20.09
N PRO A 47 -5.75 -13.52 20.79
CA PRO A 47 -6.95 -12.94 21.41
C PRO A 47 -6.65 -11.87 22.46
N GLU A 48 -5.50 -11.95 23.14
CA GLU A 48 -5.09 -10.99 24.18
C GLU A 48 -4.35 -9.77 23.63
N ARG A 49 -3.78 -9.88 22.42
CA ARG A 49 -2.92 -8.85 21.83
C ARG A 49 -3.47 -8.20 20.57
N PHE A 50 -4.54 -8.76 20.00
CA PHE A 50 -5.19 -8.20 18.82
C PHE A 50 -6.63 -7.80 19.11
N LYS A 51 -6.90 -6.50 19.00
CA LYS A 51 -8.23 -5.92 19.22
C LYS A 51 -8.78 -5.38 17.91
N LEU A 52 -10.04 -5.72 17.57
CA LEU A 52 -10.75 -5.12 16.45
C LEU A 52 -11.70 -4.04 16.97
N GLN A 53 -11.53 -2.82 16.46
CA GLN A 53 -12.50 -1.76 16.57
C GLN A 53 -13.15 -1.53 15.19
N VAL A 54 -14.43 -1.84 15.06
CA VAL A 54 -15.21 -1.45 13.88
C VAL A 54 -15.53 0.03 13.99
N GLY A 55 -15.08 0.84 13.03
CA GLY A 55 -15.26 2.29 13.08
C GLY A 55 -14.77 2.96 11.80
N ASP A 56 -15.14 4.24 11.65
CA ASP A 56 -14.88 5.02 10.45
C ASP A 56 -14.04 6.26 10.77
N ILE A 57 -12.92 6.44 10.08
CA ILE A 57 -12.02 7.58 10.28
C ILE A 57 -12.68 8.94 9.96
N ARG A 58 -13.79 8.96 9.23
CA ARG A 58 -14.60 10.18 9.01
C ARG A 58 -15.31 10.65 10.29
N LYS A 59 -15.41 9.78 11.31
CA LYS A 59 -16.04 10.08 12.59
C LYS A 59 -14.96 10.38 13.64
N PRO A 60 -14.84 11.63 14.12
CA PRO A 60 -13.82 11.98 15.10
C PRO A 60 -13.89 11.17 16.41
N GLU A 61 -15.08 10.74 16.81
CA GLU A 61 -15.26 9.88 17.99
C GLU A 61 -14.64 8.50 17.83
N ASP A 62 -14.77 7.87 16.64
CA ASP A 62 -14.14 6.58 16.35
C ASP A 62 -12.61 6.71 16.35
N CYS A 63 -12.08 7.82 15.82
CA CYS A 63 -10.65 8.12 15.83
C CYS A 63 -10.12 8.29 17.27
N ARG A 64 -10.80 9.10 18.10
CA ARG A 64 -10.40 9.31 19.51
C ARG A 64 -10.41 8.00 20.30
N LYS A 65 -11.41 7.17 20.10
CA LYS A 65 -11.50 5.86 20.75
C LYS A 65 -10.35 4.94 20.32
N ALA A 66 -10.00 4.96 19.03
CA ALA A 66 -8.96 4.08 18.49
C ALA A 66 -7.55 4.43 19.00
N VAL A 67 -7.24 5.72 19.19
CA VAL A 67 -5.92 6.17 19.63
C VAL A 67 -5.73 6.15 21.16
N ALA A 68 -6.79 5.92 21.94
CA ALA A 68 -6.77 6.14 23.39
C ALA A 68 -5.66 5.37 24.13
N GLU A 69 -5.29 4.18 23.66
CA GLU A 69 -4.22 3.34 24.21
C GLU A 69 -3.01 3.20 23.26
N ALA A 70 -2.95 3.99 22.19
CA ALA A 70 -1.96 3.84 21.16
C ALA A 70 -0.74 4.75 21.41
N GLU A 71 0.45 4.17 21.53
CA GLU A 71 1.70 4.90 21.50
C GLU A 71 2.14 5.25 20.09
N TYR A 72 1.81 4.38 19.13
CA TYR A 72 2.18 4.49 17.71
C TYR A 72 0.99 4.26 16.80
N VAL A 73 0.93 4.99 15.70
CA VAL A 73 -0.12 4.85 14.68
C VAL A 73 0.48 4.53 13.33
N PHE A 74 -0.01 3.46 12.70
CA PHE A 74 0.12 3.20 11.27
C PHE A 74 -1.20 3.52 10.58
N HIS A 75 -1.20 4.57 9.78
CA HIS A 75 -2.41 5.02 9.09
C HIS A 75 -2.44 4.53 7.65
N GLU A 76 -3.08 3.36 7.45
CA GLU A 76 -3.25 2.72 6.14
C GLU A 76 -4.68 2.92 5.58
N ALA A 77 -5.62 3.41 6.40
CA ALA A 77 -7.00 3.64 5.99
C ALA A 77 -7.10 4.70 4.90
N ALA A 78 -7.54 4.31 3.73
CA ALA A 78 -7.81 5.20 2.61
C ALA A 78 -8.68 4.51 1.55
N LEU A 79 -9.38 5.29 0.74
CA LEU A 79 -9.92 4.81 -0.52
C LEU A 79 -8.83 4.93 -1.60
N GLY A 80 -8.21 3.79 -1.91
CA GLY A 80 -7.29 3.65 -3.04
C GLY A 80 -8.06 3.58 -4.35
N SER A 81 -7.36 3.76 -5.47
CA SER A 81 -7.85 3.69 -6.85
C SER A 81 -8.09 5.03 -7.51
N LEU A 82 -7.32 5.24 -8.55
CA LEU A 82 -7.37 6.40 -9.44
C LEU A 82 -8.73 6.52 -10.13
N PRO A 83 -9.28 5.46 -10.78
CA PRO A 83 -10.58 5.54 -11.41
C PRO A 83 -11.73 5.76 -10.43
N ARG A 84 -11.69 5.17 -9.22
CA ARG A 84 -12.71 5.44 -8.20
C ARG A 84 -12.74 6.93 -7.83
N SER A 85 -11.57 7.54 -7.63
CA SER A 85 -11.48 8.95 -7.27
C SER A 85 -11.99 9.90 -8.35
N ILE A 86 -11.90 9.50 -9.63
CA ILE A 86 -12.48 10.25 -10.74
C ILE A 86 -14.01 10.13 -10.75
N ASN A 87 -14.53 8.93 -10.47
CA ASN A 87 -15.98 8.68 -10.47
C ASN A 87 -16.67 9.23 -9.21
N ASP A 88 -15.98 9.19 -8.07
CA ASP A 88 -16.51 9.70 -6.78
C ASP A 88 -15.40 10.44 -6.02
N PRO A 89 -15.12 11.70 -6.43
CA PRO A 89 -14.09 12.51 -5.77
C PRO A 89 -14.51 12.98 -4.38
N GLN A 90 -15.81 13.13 -4.12
CA GLN A 90 -16.32 13.63 -2.82
C GLN A 90 -16.06 12.59 -1.72
N THR A 91 -16.50 11.36 -1.88
CA THR A 91 -16.24 10.30 -0.91
C THR A 91 -14.73 10.05 -0.76
N THR A 92 -13.98 10.11 -1.87
CA THR A 92 -12.52 10.00 -1.80
C THR A 92 -11.89 11.10 -0.95
N ASN A 93 -12.37 12.34 -1.09
CA ASN A 93 -11.90 13.47 -0.28
C ASN A 93 -12.28 13.31 1.20
N GLU A 94 -13.54 12.96 1.49
CA GLU A 94 -14.02 12.77 2.86
C GLU A 94 -13.19 11.73 3.62
N VAL A 95 -12.89 10.59 2.99
CA VAL A 95 -12.10 9.55 3.62
C VAL A 95 -10.63 9.93 3.71
N ASN A 96 -10.04 10.33 2.57
CA ASN A 96 -8.58 10.47 2.48
C ASN A 96 -8.05 11.79 3.03
N ILE A 97 -8.86 12.87 3.06
CA ILE A 97 -8.43 14.16 3.62
C ILE A 97 -9.07 14.37 4.98
N SER A 98 -10.41 14.40 5.07
CA SER A 98 -11.08 14.68 6.35
C SER A 98 -10.80 13.56 7.36
N GLY A 99 -10.86 12.29 6.92
CA GLY A 99 -10.54 11.15 7.78
C GLY A 99 -9.08 11.15 8.24
N PHE A 100 -8.14 11.47 7.35
CA PHE A 100 -6.73 11.62 7.71
C PHE A 100 -6.54 12.72 8.76
N LEU A 101 -7.14 13.89 8.56
CA LEU A 101 -7.06 15.01 9.50
C LEU A 101 -7.68 14.65 10.87
N ASN A 102 -8.83 13.95 10.89
CA ASN A 102 -9.40 13.45 12.13
C ASN A 102 -8.44 12.55 12.91
N MET A 103 -7.74 11.65 12.20
CA MET A 103 -6.73 10.78 12.82
C MET A 103 -5.53 11.55 13.33
N LEU A 104 -5.01 12.53 12.56
CA LEU A 104 -3.90 13.38 13.03
C LEU A 104 -4.30 14.17 14.29
N VAL A 105 -5.49 14.77 14.32
CA VAL A 105 -5.98 15.51 15.48
C VAL A 105 -6.13 14.58 16.69
N ALA A 106 -6.74 13.41 16.50
CA ALA A 106 -6.91 12.43 17.58
C ALA A 106 -5.55 11.95 18.11
N ALA A 107 -4.58 11.65 17.22
CA ALA A 107 -3.24 11.21 17.59
C ALA A 107 -2.46 12.29 18.35
N ARG A 108 -2.56 13.56 17.91
CA ARG A 108 -1.99 14.71 18.62
C ARG A 108 -2.55 14.83 20.03
N ASP A 109 -3.86 14.80 20.16
CA ASP A 109 -4.56 15.04 21.44
C ASP A 109 -4.33 13.87 22.44
N ALA A 110 -4.09 12.66 21.93
CA ALA A 110 -3.72 11.50 22.73
C ALA A 110 -2.20 11.42 23.04
N GLY A 111 -1.38 12.31 22.49
CA GLY A 111 0.08 12.28 22.72
C GLY A 111 0.78 11.10 22.04
N VAL A 112 0.25 10.63 20.90
CA VAL A 112 0.89 9.58 20.13
C VAL A 112 2.32 9.97 19.77
N ARG A 113 3.28 9.09 20.05
CA ARG A 113 4.70 9.36 19.87
C ARG A 113 5.08 9.50 18.40
N ARG A 114 4.57 8.61 17.53
CA ARG A 114 4.87 8.66 16.08
C ARG A 114 3.68 8.21 15.25
N PHE A 115 3.50 8.92 14.13
CA PHE A 115 2.44 8.69 13.14
C PHE A 115 3.06 8.37 11.79
N VAL A 116 3.07 7.09 11.41
CA VAL A 116 3.50 6.62 10.08
C VAL A 116 2.27 6.48 9.20
N TYR A 117 2.31 6.99 7.98
CA TYR A 117 1.13 6.98 7.10
C TYR A 117 1.44 6.58 5.67
N ALA A 118 0.46 5.94 5.04
CA ALA A 118 0.47 5.60 3.62
C ALA A 118 0.36 6.86 2.77
N ALA A 119 1.48 7.38 2.29
CA ALA A 119 1.54 8.29 1.16
C ALA A 119 1.51 7.49 -0.16
N SER A 120 1.75 8.11 -1.31
CA SER A 120 1.60 7.43 -2.59
C SER A 120 2.55 7.95 -3.66
N SER A 121 3.07 7.06 -4.49
CA SER A 121 3.79 7.42 -5.71
C SER A 121 2.95 8.23 -6.71
N SER A 122 1.62 8.22 -6.58
CA SER A 122 0.74 9.06 -7.40
C SER A 122 0.97 10.57 -7.21
N THR A 123 1.59 10.98 -6.10
CA THR A 123 1.98 12.37 -5.81
C THR A 123 2.98 12.91 -6.85
N TYR A 124 3.77 12.04 -7.48
CA TYR A 124 4.69 12.45 -8.55
C TYR A 124 3.99 12.96 -9.81
N GLY A 125 2.73 12.61 -10.02
CA GLY A 125 1.89 13.15 -11.09
C GLY A 125 2.53 13.03 -12.47
N ASP A 126 2.61 14.17 -13.20
CA ASP A 126 3.16 14.27 -14.55
C ASP A 126 4.68 14.45 -14.62
N SER A 127 5.40 14.36 -13.49
CA SER A 127 6.87 14.43 -13.48
C SER A 127 7.47 13.41 -14.44
N GLN A 128 8.39 13.86 -15.33
CA GLN A 128 9.10 13.00 -16.28
C GLN A 128 10.43 12.48 -15.74
N ASN A 129 10.88 12.98 -14.58
CA ASN A 129 12.17 12.60 -14.01
C ASN A 129 12.17 11.12 -13.59
N LEU A 130 13.24 10.41 -13.89
CA LEU A 130 13.53 9.05 -13.45
C LEU A 130 15.00 8.97 -13.00
N PRO A 131 15.27 8.30 -11.87
CA PRO A 131 14.29 7.82 -10.90
C PRO A 131 13.54 8.96 -10.20
N LYS A 132 12.37 8.66 -9.64
CA LYS A 132 11.59 9.58 -8.80
C LYS A 132 12.34 9.82 -7.48
N VAL A 133 12.58 11.08 -7.16
CA VAL A 133 13.16 11.52 -5.87
C VAL A 133 12.13 12.33 -5.10
N GLU A 134 12.15 12.25 -3.78
CA GLU A 134 11.07 12.74 -2.92
C GLU A 134 10.85 14.25 -3.02
N GLU A 135 11.90 15.01 -3.29
CA GLU A 135 11.90 16.47 -3.35
C GLU A 135 11.34 17.03 -4.65
N VAL A 136 11.18 16.19 -5.70
CA VAL A 136 10.78 16.66 -7.03
C VAL A 136 9.49 15.99 -7.46
N ILE A 137 8.38 16.68 -7.29
CA ILE A 137 7.06 16.23 -7.74
C ILE A 137 6.58 17.01 -8.95
N GLY A 138 5.68 16.42 -9.73
CA GLY A 138 4.93 17.10 -10.81
C GLY A 138 3.56 17.56 -10.34
N ARG A 139 2.63 17.69 -11.30
CA ARG A 139 1.23 18.02 -11.01
C ARG A 139 0.43 16.74 -10.81
N PRO A 140 -0.31 16.59 -9.69
CA PRO A 140 -1.19 15.45 -9.47
C PRO A 140 -2.16 15.23 -10.63
N LEU A 141 -2.33 13.99 -11.08
CA LEU A 141 -3.15 13.64 -12.26
C LEU A 141 -4.54 13.10 -11.90
N SER A 142 -4.90 13.05 -10.63
CA SER A 142 -6.21 12.55 -10.20
C SER A 142 -6.61 13.12 -8.84
N PRO A 143 -7.92 13.09 -8.49
CA PRO A 143 -8.37 13.45 -7.15
C PRO A 143 -7.67 12.60 -6.07
N TYR A 144 -7.44 11.29 -6.30
CA TYR A 144 -6.67 10.46 -5.38
C TYR A 144 -5.25 11.00 -5.12
N ALA A 145 -4.53 11.37 -6.19
CA ALA A 145 -3.19 11.93 -6.06
C ALA A 145 -3.18 13.24 -5.26
N ILE A 146 -4.20 14.09 -5.47
CA ILE A 146 -4.38 15.32 -4.69
C ILE A 146 -4.56 14.97 -3.22
N THR A 147 -5.45 14.00 -2.89
CA THR A 147 -5.70 13.66 -1.48
C THR A 147 -4.45 13.17 -0.79
N LYS A 148 -3.62 12.36 -1.47
CA LYS A 148 -2.37 11.86 -0.91
C LYS A 148 -1.32 12.95 -0.73
N TYR A 149 -1.24 13.90 -1.64
CA TYR A 149 -0.35 15.05 -1.47
C TYR A 149 -0.81 15.97 -0.33
N VAL A 150 -2.10 16.20 -0.19
CA VAL A 150 -2.66 16.95 0.95
C VAL A 150 -2.33 16.29 2.29
N ASN A 151 -2.31 14.97 2.37
CA ASN A 151 -1.88 14.26 3.60
C ASN A 151 -0.43 14.63 3.97
N GLU A 152 0.48 14.68 3.00
CA GLU A 152 1.87 15.08 3.23
C GLU A 152 1.97 16.52 3.76
N LEU A 153 1.17 17.45 3.18
CA LEU A 153 1.13 18.85 3.64
C LEU A 153 0.61 18.98 5.06
N TYR A 154 -0.46 18.25 5.43
CA TYR A 154 -0.95 18.23 6.80
C TYR A 154 0.08 17.65 7.77
N ALA A 155 0.69 16.52 7.43
CA ALA A 155 1.69 15.88 8.27
C ALA A 155 2.89 16.81 8.53
N ASP A 156 3.39 17.52 7.51
CA ASP A 156 4.45 18.51 7.64
C ASP A 156 4.05 19.64 8.61
N VAL A 157 2.86 20.21 8.45
CA VAL A 157 2.36 21.27 9.35
C VAL A 157 2.21 20.74 10.77
N PHE A 158 1.70 19.52 10.98
CA PHE A 158 1.55 18.94 12.31
C PHE A 158 2.90 18.71 12.99
N GLY A 159 3.91 18.30 12.22
CA GLY A 159 5.29 18.22 12.70
C GLY A 159 5.83 19.57 13.16
N ARG A 160 5.70 20.62 12.33
CA ARG A 160 6.26 21.93 12.61
C ARG A 160 5.50 22.70 13.70
N VAL A 161 4.18 22.59 13.76
CA VAL A 161 3.34 23.40 14.67
C VAL A 161 3.08 22.69 15.99
N TYR A 162 2.87 21.39 15.96
CA TYR A 162 2.52 20.62 17.16
C TYR A 162 3.61 19.69 17.67
N GLY A 163 4.76 19.62 16.98
CA GLY A 163 5.86 18.76 17.37
C GLY A 163 5.61 17.26 17.23
N MET A 164 4.60 16.86 16.42
CA MET A 164 4.34 15.45 16.15
C MET A 164 5.42 14.85 15.26
N GLU A 165 5.85 13.62 15.53
CA GLU A 165 6.70 12.88 14.62
C GLU A 165 5.84 12.19 13.56
N CYS A 166 5.85 12.73 12.34
CA CYS A 166 5.11 12.18 11.20
C CYS A 166 6.07 11.66 10.13
N ILE A 167 5.83 10.45 9.61
CA ILE A 167 6.62 9.88 8.51
C ILE A 167 5.67 9.36 7.43
N GLY A 168 5.81 9.90 6.21
CA GLY A 168 5.04 9.45 5.07
C GLY A 168 5.79 8.42 4.23
N LEU A 169 5.11 7.37 3.80
CA LEU A 169 5.67 6.32 2.96
C LEU A 169 4.97 6.33 1.60
N ARG A 170 5.65 6.83 0.56
CA ARG A 170 5.14 6.82 -0.81
C ARG A 170 5.28 5.41 -1.38
N TYR A 171 4.23 4.63 -1.27
CA TYR A 171 4.21 3.25 -1.78
C TYR A 171 4.20 3.22 -3.32
N PHE A 172 5.06 2.36 -3.89
CA PHE A 172 5.13 2.08 -5.32
C PHE A 172 4.59 0.68 -5.62
N ASN A 173 3.49 0.61 -6.35
CA ASN A 173 2.87 -0.61 -6.90
C ASN A 173 2.99 -1.85 -6.01
N VAL A 174 2.52 -1.75 -4.77
CA VAL A 174 2.62 -2.83 -3.79
C VAL A 174 1.83 -4.04 -4.23
N PHE A 175 2.40 -5.23 -4.06
CA PHE A 175 1.76 -6.52 -4.33
C PHE A 175 2.10 -7.56 -3.26
N GLY A 176 1.25 -8.58 -3.14
CA GLY A 176 1.50 -9.68 -2.20
C GLY A 176 0.23 -10.34 -1.69
N ARG A 177 0.40 -11.17 -0.66
CA ARG A 177 -0.68 -11.92 -0.02
C ARG A 177 -1.80 -10.99 0.48
N ARG A 178 -3.06 -11.46 0.44
CA ARG A 178 -4.28 -10.71 0.79
C ARG A 178 -4.64 -9.55 -0.14
N GLN A 179 -3.92 -9.35 -1.25
CA GLN A 179 -4.34 -8.42 -2.28
C GLN A 179 -5.42 -9.07 -3.15
N SER A 180 -6.63 -8.49 -3.13
CA SER A 180 -7.78 -9.06 -3.83
C SER A 180 -7.70 -8.82 -5.35
N PRO A 181 -8.03 -9.83 -6.19
CA PRO A 181 -8.28 -9.64 -7.61
C PRO A 181 -9.65 -9.00 -7.90
N ASP A 182 -10.53 -8.94 -6.89
CA ASP A 182 -11.91 -8.52 -7.05
C ASP A 182 -12.06 -7.01 -7.25
N GLY A 183 -13.06 -6.66 -8.06
CA GLY A 183 -13.52 -5.30 -8.26
C GLY A 183 -12.99 -4.64 -9.53
N ALA A 184 -13.73 -3.62 -9.98
CA ALA A 184 -13.44 -2.89 -11.22
C ALA A 184 -12.06 -2.21 -11.24
N TYR A 185 -11.42 -2.09 -10.09
CA TYR A 185 -10.16 -1.36 -9.89
C TYR A 185 -9.06 -2.23 -9.30
N ALA A 186 -9.15 -3.55 -9.46
CA ALA A 186 -8.14 -4.48 -8.98
C ALA A 186 -6.75 -4.18 -9.59
N ALA A 187 -5.70 -4.38 -8.79
CA ALA A 187 -4.32 -4.24 -9.24
C ALA A 187 -3.97 -5.30 -10.29
N VAL A 188 -2.99 -4.98 -11.14
CA VAL A 188 -2.64 -5.81 -12.29
C VAL A 188 -2.20 -7.23 -11.91
N ILE A 189 -1.39 -7.38 -10.85
CA ILE A 189 -0.83 -8.68 -10.46
C ILE A 189 -1.91 -9.67 -10.01
N PRO A 190 -2.76 -9.38 -9.01
CA PRO A 190 -3.79 -10.33 -8.61
C PRO A 190 -4.79 -10.61 -9.73
N LYS A 191 -5.09 -9.61 -10.59
CA LYS A 191 -5.97 -9.80 -11.73
C LYS A 191 -5.38 -10.76 -12.77
N PHE A 192 -4.11 -10.60 -13.14
CA PHE A 192 -3.45 -11.48 -14.10
C PHE A 192 -3.29 -12.89 -13.53
N VAL A 193 -2.99 -13.03 -12.24
CA VAL A 193 -2.94 -14.34 -11.57
C VAL A 193 -4.29 -15.03 -11.67
N GLU A 194 -5.39 -14.35 -11.33
CA GLU A 194 -6.74 -14.92 -11.41
C GLU A 194 -7.09 -15.35 -12.82
N GLN A 195 -6.83 -14.49 -13.83
CA GLN A 195 -7.08 -14.81 -15.24
C GLN A 195 -6.28 -16.05 -15.67
N LEU A 196 -4.98 -16.09 -15.41
CA LEU A 196 -4.11 -17.22 -15.75
C LEU A 196 -4.57 -18.53 -15.07
N MET A 197 -4.98 -18.48 -13.80
CA MET A 197 -5.52 -19.64 -13.07
C MET A 197 -6.85 -20.16 -13.66
N ARG A 198 -7.59 -19.31 -14.37
CA ARG A 198 -8.82 -19.67 -15.10
C ARG A 198 -8.59 -19.97 -16.58
N TYR A 199 -7.33 -19.99 -17.04
CA TYR A 199 -6.96 -20.09 -18.45
C TYR A 199 -7.55 -18.98 -19.33
N GLU A 200 -7.84 -17.84 -18.74
CA GLU A 200 -8.27 -16.63 -19.43
C GLU A 200 -7.05 -15.80 -19.84
N SER A 201 -7.05 -15.29 -21.08
CA SER A 201 -5.95 -14.47 -21.59
C SER A 201 -5.86 -13.13 -20.83
N PRO A 202 -4.71 -12.81 -20.19
CA PRO A 202 -4.49 -11.49 -19.63
C PRO A 202 -4.48 -10.42 -20.72
N VAL A 203 -5.14 -9.28 -20.46
CA VAL A 203 -5.16 -8.15 -21.38
C VAL A 203 -4.17 -7.09 -20.93
N ILE A 204 -3.12 -6.89 -21.71
CA ILE A 204 -2.11 -5.84 -21.54
C ILE A 204 -2.53 -4.62 -22.38
N ASN A 205 -2.59 -3.43 -21.76
CA ASN A 205 -2.87 -2.21 -22.48
C ASN A 205 -1.59 -1.67 -23.15
N GLY A 206 -1.64 -1.42 -24.45
CA GLY A 206 -0.47 -1.05 -25.25
C GLY A 206 0.35 -2.27 -25.65
N ASP A 207 1.65 -2.06 -25.89
CA ASP A 207 2.62 -3.07 -26.34
C ASP A 207 3.26 -3.88 -25.20
N GLY A 208 2.92 -3.56 -23.95
CA GLY A 208 3.45 -4.22 -22.75
C GLY A 208 4.81 -3.72 -22.27
N GLU A 209 5.38 -2.70 -22.93
CA GLU A 209 6.69 -2.12 -22.55
C GLU A 209 6.59 -1.07 -21.43
N TYR A 210 5.39 -0.66 -21.05
CA TYR A 210 5.22 0.18 -19.86
C TYR A 210 5.71 -0.54 -18.62
N SER A 211 6.54 0.15 -17.83
CA SER A 211 7.21 -0.45 -16.68
C SER A 211 6.82 0.19 -15.35
N ARG A 212 6.85 -0.60 -14.30
CA ARG A 212 6.56 -0.18 -12.93
C ARG A 212 7.64 -0.70 -11.98
N ASP A 213 7.88 0.07 -10.94
CA ASP A 213 8.60 -0.39 -9.75
C ASP A 213 7.58 -1.10 -8.86
N PHE A 214 7.59 -2.43 -8.91
CA PHE A 214 6.70 -3.27 -8.10
C PHE A 214 7.36 -3.62 -6.77
N THR A 215 6.65 -3.40 -5.68
CA THR A 215 7.16 -3.60 -4.33
C THR A 215 6.44 -4.74 -3.63
N TYR A 216 7.16 -5.79 -3.28
CA TYR A 216 6.57 -6.89 -2.52
C TYR A 216 6.22 -6.44 -1.10
N ILE A 217 5.10 -6.94 -0.58
CA ILE A 217 4.53 -6.51 0.70
C ILE A 217 5.53 -6.58 1.86
N ASP A 218 6.41 -7.58 1.94
CA ASP A 218 7.35 -7.68 3.05
C ASP A 218 8.44 -6.59 3.02
N ASN A 219 8.77 -6.02 1.87
CA ASN A 219 9.61 -4.83 1.78
C ASN A 219 8.87 -3.59 2.34
N VAL A 220 7.55 -3.51 2.13
CA VAL A 220 6.71 -2.44 2.70
C VAL A 220 6.61 -2.58 4.21
N LEU A 221 6.46 -3.80 4.73
CA LEU A 221 6.45 -4.07 6.18
C LEU A 221 7.79 -3.69 6.82
N GLN A 222 8.92 -4.04 6.18
CA GLN A 222 10.24 -3.61 6.62
C GLN A 222 10.33 -2.09 6.70
N MET A 223 9.87 -1.38 5.68
CA MET A 223 9.92 0.07 5.64
C MET A 223 9.07 0.73 6.74
N ASN A 224 7.86 0.22 6.98
CA ASN A 224 7.01 0.66 8.08
C ASN A 224 7.71 0.46 9.44
N TRP A 225 8.31 -0.71 9.66
CA TRP A 225 9.03 -1.03 10.88
C TRP A 225 10.23 -0.11 11.11
N LEU A 226 11.02 0.15 10.06
CA LEU A 226 12.16 1.06 10.13
C LEU A 226 11.73 2.52 10.41
N ALA A 227 10.67 2.99 9.73
CA ALA A 227 10.12 4.32 9.95
C ALA A 227 9.63 4.50 11.38
N MET A 228 9.02 3.45 11.94
CA MET A 228 8.50 3.50 13.29
C MET A 228 9.59 3.48 14.36
N ASN A 229 10.63 2.66 14.18
CA ASN A 229 11.68 2.45 15.19
C ASN A 229 12.88 3.38 15.04
N THR A 230 12.90 4.29 14.05
CA THR A 230 14.06 5.16 13.87
C THR A 230 14.28 6.08 15.09
N GLU A 231 15.51 6.15 15.55
CA GLU A 231 15.96 7.13 16.54
C GLU A 231 16.70 8.32 15.90
N ASN A 232 16.83 8.31 14.58
CA ASN A 232 17.48 9.37 13.84
C ASN A 232 16.54 10.59 13.72
N PRO A 233 16.83 11.73 14.38
CA PRO A 233 15.95 12.91 14.35
C PRO A 233 15.84 13.53 12.95
N LYS A 234 16.76 13.23 12.02
CA LYS A 234 16.68 13.67 10.63
C LYS A 234 15.76 12.79 9.77
N ALA A 235 15.33 11.65 10.31
CA ALA A 235 14.47 10.71 9.59
C ALA A 235 12.98 10.96 9.83
N VAL A 236 12.60 11.80 10.78
CA VAL A 236 11.20 12.14 11.07
C VAL A 236 10.75 13.40 10.32
N ASN A 237 9.44 13.62 10.25
CA ASN A 237 8.81 14.77 9.62
C ASN A 237 9.19 14.94 8.15
N THR A 238 9.21 13.82 7.42
CA THR A 238 9.52 13.77 6.00
C THR A 238 8.82 12.59 5.32
N VAL A 239 8.95 12.51 4.00
CA VAL A 239 8.41 11.40 3.20
C VAL A 239 9.53 10.57 2.59
N TYR A 240 9.26 9.29 2.33
CA TYR A 240 10.19 8.34 1.74
C TYR A 240 9.54 7.54 0.61
N ASN A 241 10.27 7.30 -0.44
CA ASN A 241 9.91 6.29 -1.41
C ASN A 241 10.01 4.89 -0.79
N THR A 242 8.93 4.14 -0.89
CA THR A 242 8.87 2.75 -0.46
C THR A 242 8.70 1.89 -1.71
N ALA A 243 9.82 1.41 -2.21
CA ALA A 243 9.97 0.73 -3.49
C ALA A 243 11.10 -0.30 -3.42
N TYR A 244 11.26 -1.09 -4.47
CA TYR A 244 12.45 -1.92 -4.62
C TYR A 244 13.60 -1.18 -5.30
N GLY A 245 13.26 -0.26 -6.21
CA GLY A 245 14.24 0.52 -6.99
C GLY A 245 14.62 -0.13 -8.32
N GLU A 246 13.76 -1.00 -8.86
CA GLU A 246 13.94 -1.62 -10.18
C GLU A 246 12.64 -1.58 -10.99
N ASN A 247 12.77 -1.55 -12.31
CA ASN A 247 11.66 -1.56 -13.25
C ASN A 247 11.34 -2.96 -13.74
N THR A 248 10.06 -3.28 -13.88
CA THR A 248 9.57 -4.47 -14.57
C THR A 248 8.51 -4.06 -15.59
N THR A 249 8.64 -4.49 -16.84
CA THR A 249 7.61 -4.27 -17.88
C THR A 249 6.41 -5.21 -17.67
N LEU A 250 5.26 -4.87 -18.27
CA LEU A 250 4.09 -5.76 -18.21
C LEU A 250 4.35 -7.08 -18.93
N ASN A 251 5.13 -7.08 -20.01
CA ASN A 251 5.56 -8.29 -20.71
C ASN A 251 6.40 -9.19 -19.80
N GLN A 252 7.39 -8.62 -19.11
CA GLN A 252 8.20 -9.37 -18.13
C GLN A 252 7.35 -9.90 -16.98
N LEU A 253 6.42 -9.08 -16.45
CA LEU A 253 5.52 -9.48 -15.39
C LEU A 253 4.70 -10.70 -15.76
N VAL A 254 4.04 -10.69 -16.92
CA VAL A 254 3.23 -11.84 -17.37
C VAL A 254 4.10 -13.06 -17.60
N GLY A 255 5.30 -12.89 -18.17
CA GLY A 255 6.27 -13.96 -18.33
C GLY A 255 6.62 -14.64 -17.00
N TYR A 256 6.93 -13.86 -15.97
CA TYR A 256 7.21 -14.38 -14.62
C TYR A 256 5.98 -15.08 -14.00
N LEU A 257 4.78 -14.52 -14.18
CA LEU A 257 3.56 -15.14 -13.66
C LEU A 257 3.28 -16.49 -14.33
N LYS A 258 3.43 -16.58 -15.65
CA LYS A 258 3.26 -17.85 -16.41
C LYS A 258 4.30 -18.88 -15.97
N GLU A 259 5.57 -18.49 -15.82
CA GLU A 259 6.64 -19.35 -15.31
C GLU A 259 6.28 -19.91 -13.92
N LEU A 260 5.94 -19.02 -12.97
CA LEU A 260 5.70 -19.40 -11.58
C LEU A 260 4.40 -20.19 -11.39
N LEU A 261 3.33 -19.84 -12.06
CA LEU A 261 2.06 -20.58 -12.03
C LEU A 261 2.17 -21.92 -12.78
N GLY A 262 3.02 -21.99 -13.80
CA GLY A 262 3.30 -23.20 -14.57
C GLY A 262 3.88 -24.33 -13.71
N PHE A 263 4.55 -24.04 -12.59
CA PHE A 263 4.98 -25.05 -11.62
C PHE A 263 3.80 -25.76 -10.93
N TYR A 264 2.67 -25.09 -10.82
CA TYR A 264 1.46 -25.65 -10.22
C TYR A 264 0.54 -26.30 -11.27
N ASP A 265 0.48 -25.69 -12.46
CA ASP A 265 -0.31 -26.20 -13.61
C ASP A 265 0.36 -25.82 -14.93
N ALA A 266 0.98 -26.81 -15.59
CA ALA A 266 1.74 -26.61 -16.83
C ALA A 266 0.92 -25.98 -17.97
N ARG A 267 -0.41 -26.19 -18.01
CA ARG A 267 -1.31 -25.62 -19.04
C ARG A 267 -1.32 -24.09 -19.04
N ILE A 268 -0.99 -23.45 -17.92
CA ILE A 268 -0.93 -22.00 -17.80
C ILE A 268 0.18 -21.41 -18.70
N ALA A 269 1.22 -22.16 -18.97
CA ALA A 269 2.30 -21.72 -19.87
C ALA A 269 1.80 -21.45 -21.29
N ASP A 270 0.74 -22.14 -21.72
CA ASP A 270 0.17 -22.03 -23.07
C ASP A 270 -0.94 -20.96 -23.20
N VAL A 271 -1.32 -20.30 -22.11
CA VAL A 271 -2.35 -19.24 -22.15
C VAL A 271 -1.83 -18.03 -22.94
N ASP A 272 -2.58 -17.61 -23.96
CA ASP A 272 -2.23 -16.44 -24.79
C ASP A 272 -2.34 -15.13 -24.03
N ILE A 273 -1.60 -14.12 -24.51
CA ILE A 273 -1.67 -12.74 -24.02
C ILE A 273 -2.38 -11.90 -25.08
N VAL A 274 -3.34 -11.08 -24.66
CA VAL A 274 -4.04 -10.16 -25.54
C VAL A 274 -3.54 -8.74 -25.31
N TYR A 275 -3.23 -8.02 -26.39
CA TYR A 275 -2.81 -6.63 -26.33
C TYR A 275 -3.99 -5.72 -26.71
N GLY A 276 -4.36 -4.82 -25.80
CA GLY A 276 -5.41 -3.84 -25.97
C GLY A 276 -4.88 -2.43 -26.25
N PRO A 277 -5.76 -1.43 -26.44
CA PRO A 277 -5.33 -0.06 -26.66
C PRO A 277 -4.64 0.53 -25.43
N VAL A 278 -3.73 1.48 -25.65
CA VAL A 278 -3.10 2.26 -24.57
C VAL A 278 -4.17 3.03 -23.79
N ARG A 279 -4.14 2.97 -22.46
CA ARG A 279 -5.05 3.75 -21.63
C ARG A 279 -4.65 5.21 -21.62
N LYS A 280 -5.62 6.09 -21.81
CA LYS A 280 -5.39 7.53 -21.72
C LYS A 280 -4.98 7.90 -20.27
N GLY A 281 -3.83 8.59 -20.16
CA GLY A 281 -3.32 9.05 -18.87
C GLY A 281 -2.43 8.06 -18.12
N ASP A 282 -2.14 6.89 -18.68
CA ASP A 282 -1.15 5.99 -18.11
C ASP A 282 0.26 6.59 -18.21
N ILE A 283 1.02 6.51 -17.12
CA ILE A 283 2.43 6.91 -17.06
C ILE A 283 3.26 5.76 -17.68
N PRO A 284 4.13 6.02 -18.69
CA PRO A 284 4.89 4.96 -19.34
C PRO A 284 5.81 4.21 -18.39
N HIS A 285 6.59 4.92 -17.56
CA HIS A 285 7.59 4.35 -16.69
C HIS A 285 7.52 4.93 -15.29
N SER A 286 7.69 4.07 -14.27
CA SER A 286 7.79 4.47 -12.87
C SER A 286 8.95 3.72 -12.22
N LEU A 287 9.92 4.47 -11.74
CA LEU A 287 11.11 3.98 -11.02
C LEU A 287 11.39 4.92 -9.86
N ALA A 288 11.60 4.39 -8.66
CA ALA A 288 11.94 5.17 -7.49
C ALA A 288 13.45 5.18 -7.22
N SER A 289 14.00 6.33 -6.76
CA SER A 289 15.19 6.29 -5.92
C SER A 289 14.78 5.91 -4.50
N ILE A 290 15.52 4.98 -3.91
CA ILE A 290 15.37 4.60 -2.49
C ILE A 290 16.57 5.06 -1.64
N ASP A 291 17.39 5.94 -2.17
CA ASP A 291 18.63 6.38 -1.53
C ASP A 291 18.39 7.10 -0.22
N LYS A 292 17.36 7.95 -0.15
CA LYS A 292 16.96 8.65 1.07
C LYS A 292 16.56 7.66 2.18
N ALA A 293 15.75 6.66 1.84
CA ALA A 293 15.34 5.61 2.76
C ALA A 293 16.54 4.78 3.24
N ARG A 294 17.47 4.44 2.35
CA ARG A 294 18.72 3.74 2.70
C ARG A 294 19.57 4.55 3.67
N GLN A 295 19.78 5.83 3.37
CA GLN A 295 20.66 6.70 4.16
C GLN A 295 20.11 7.04 5.54
N LEU A 296 18.83 7.32 5.65
CA LEU A 296 18.22 7.83 6.87
C LEU A 296 17.57 6.74 7.75
N LEU A 297 17.04 5.69 7.13
CA LEU A 297 16.31 4.61 7.80
C LEU A 297 17.01 3.25 7.73
N GLY A 298 18.10 3.12 6.95
CA GLY A 298 18.76 1.83 6.74
C GLY A 298 17.90 0.84 5.93
N TYR A 299 17.02 1.34 5.06
CA TYR A 299 16.16 0.49 4.24
C TYR A 299 16.96 -0.31 3.23
N ASP A 300 16.83 -1.62 3.28
CA ASP A 300 17.43 -2.57 2.35
C ASP A 300 16.38 -3.61 1.95
N PRO A 301 15.64 -3.39 0.85
CA PRO A 301 14.56 -4.28 0.45
C PRO A 301 15.08 -5.67 0.07
N ARG A 302 14.55 -6.70 0.72
CA ARG A 302 15.06 -8.08 0.66
C ARG A 302 14.52 -8.88 -0.52
N PHE A 303 13.36 -8.49 -1.06
CA PHE A 303 12.66 -9.22 -2.11
C PHE A 303 12.68 -8.43 -3.41
N ASN A 304 13.42 -8.92 -4.42
CA ASN A 304 13.26 -8.42 -5.78
C ASN A 304 11.93 -8.88 -6.37
N MET A 305 11.60 -8.40 -7.59
CA MET A 305 10.33 -8.70 -8.24
C MET A 305 10.05 -10.20 -8.33
N LYS A 306 10.99 -11.00 -8.81
CA LYS A 306 10.80 -12.45 -9.02
C LYS A 306 10.68 -13.22 -7.69
N GLN A 307 11.45 -12.84 -6.68
CA GLN A 307 11.36 -13.43 -5.33
C GLN A 307 10.01 -13.11 -4.68
N GLY A 308 9.57 -11.85 -4.71
CA GLY A 308 8.27 -11.46 -4.18
C GLY A 308 7.10 -12.10 -4.91
N LEU A 309 7.17 -12.25 -6.25
CA LEU A 309 6.16 -12.96 -7.01
C LEU A 309 6.06 -14.43 -6.65
N ARG A 310 7.17 -15.11 -6.36
CA ARG A 310 7.17 -16.52 -5.93
C ARG A 310 6.34 -16.69 -4.66
N GLU A 311 6.55 -15.83 -3.66
CA GLU A 311 5.78 -15.86 -2.41
C GLU A 311 4.31 -15.48 -2.64
N ALA A 312 4.05 -14.44 -3.43
CA ALA A 312 2.69 -14.00 -3.74
C ALA A 312 1.91 -15.05 -4.52
N VAL A 313 2.50 -15.67 -5.55
CA VAL A 313 1.86 -16.71 -6.37
C VAL A 313 1.52 -17.94 -5.54
N LYS A 314 2.40 -18.36 -4.62
CA LYS A 314 2.10 -19.45 -3.68
C LYS A 314 0.82 -19.15 -2.90
N TRP A 315 0.74 -17.96 -2.30
CA TRP A 315 -0.44 -17.55 -1.54
C TRP A 315 -1.71 -17.49 -2.42
N TYR A 316 -1.62 -16.89 -3.62
CA TYR A 316 -2.75 -16.81 -4.55
C TYR A 316 -3.25 -18.18 -4.95
N TRP A 317 -2.33 -19.12 -5.26
CA TRP A 317 -2.66 -20.48 -5.65
C TRP A 317 -3.44 -21.24 -4.56
N GLU A 318 -3.09 -21.02 -3.31
CA GLU A 318 -3.71 -21.66 -2.15
C GLU A 318 -5.05 -21.00 -1.77
N ASN A 319 -5.21 -19.70 -2.00
CA ASN A 319 -6.32 -18.92 -1.45
C ASN A 319 -7.30 -18.37 -2.48
N LEU A 320 -6.94 -18.24 -3.77
CA LEU A 320 -7.90 -17.85 -4.79
C LEU A 320 -8.70 -19.08 -5.24
N LYS A 321 -10.02 -18.93 -5.24
CA LYS A 321 -10.92 -20.00 -5.71
C LYS A 321 -10.75 -20.18 -7.22
N ARG A 322 -10.48 -21.42 -7.64
CA ARG A 322 -10.64 -21.84 -9.02
C ARG A 322 -12.14 -22.05 -9.24
N LYS A 323 -12.75 -21.22 -10.06
CA LYS A 323 -14.12 -21.46 -10.53
C LYS A 323 -14.11 -22.37 -11.73
#